data_01b58a0a76280fb39a4ab3bc1cb3e855
#
_entry.id   01b58a0a76280fb39a4ab3bc1cb3e855
#
_cell.length_a   1.000
_cell.length_b   1.000
_cell.length_c   1.000
_cell.angle_alpha   90.00
_cell.angle_beta   90.00
_cell.angle_gamma   90.00
#
_symmetry.space_group_name_H-M   'P 1'
#
loop_
_entity.id
_entity.type
_entity.pdbx_description
1 polymer ?
#
loop_
_entity_poly.entity_id
_entity_poly.type
_entity_poly.pdbx_seq_one_letter_code
_entity_poly.pdbx_strand_id
1 'polypeptide(L)'
;CALPIYEAIDLYHHYKEDIALFAEMGFKCFRLSIAWTRILPNGDDAQPNEAGLAFYDSIFDECHKYGIEPLVTICHFDTPIALIKKYGGWKDRRMVDAYVHYCEVLFDRFKGKVKYWLTFNEINMLLHLSFTGAGLVFYPGENVEQVKYQAAHHELVASAKAVKLAHEKMPDAMVGCMLAAGQFYPRTCAPEDVRAAQEADRDNYFFTDVQVRGAYPVWAKKRMERAGVQLRTQPEDDRTLREGTVDFVSFSYYSSRCIT
;
A
#
# COMPACT_ATOMS: atom_id res chain seq x y z
N CYS A 1 6.22 -25.35 11.71
CA CYS A 1 5.81 -25.86 10.39
C CYS A 1 4.42 -25.36 10.09
N ALA A 2 4.27 -24.41 9.18
CA ALA A 2 2.97 -24.11 8.63
C ALA A 2 2.66 -25.23 7.63
N LEU A 3 1.61 -25.98 7.88
CA LEU A 3 1.02 -26.86 6.87
C LEU A 3 0.45 -25.96 5.75
N PRO A 4 0.53 -26.35 4.48
CA PRO A 4 -0.10 -25.59 3.41
C PRO A 4 -1.61 -25.50 3.69
N ILE A 5 -2.11 -24.28 3.77
CA ILE A 5 -3.54 -24.00 3.91
C ILE A 5 -4.10 -23.90 2.50
N TYR A 6 -4.83 -24.91 2.07
CA TYR A 6 -5.50 -24.93 0.78
C TYR A 6 -6.83 -24.19 0.79
N GLU A 7 -7.48 -24.15 1.97
CA GLU A 7 -8.67 -23.38 2.25
C GLU A 7 -8.44 -22.57 3.51
N ALA A 8 -8.80 -21.29 3.49
CA ALA A 8 -8.82 -20.39 4.65
C ALA A 8 -10.27 -20.15 5.05
N ILE A 9 -10.70 -18.90 5.19
CA ILE A 9 -12.09 -18.55 5.47
C ILE A 9 -13.02 -18.69 4.25
N ASP A 10 -12.45 -18.91 3.06
CA ASP A 10 -13.15 -19.06 1.80
C ASP A 10 -14.22 -17.98 1.53
N LEU A 11 -13.83 -16.73 1.72
CA LEU A 11 -14.71 -15.57 1.50
C LEU A 11 -15.35 -15.61 0.10
N TYR A 12 -14.67 -16.22 -0.89
CA TYR A 12 -15.18 -16.31 -2.25
C TYR A 12 -16.54 -17.02 -2.33
N HIS A 13 -16.73 -18.09 -1.57
CA HIS A 13 -17.97 -18.85 -1.55
C HIS A 13 -18.93 -18.42 -0.42
N HIS A 14 -18.42 -17.85 0.68
CA HIS A 14 -19.17 -17.55 1.90
C HIS A 14 -19.44 -16.06 2.16
N TYR A 15 -19.03 -15.14 1.25
CA TYR A 15 -19.12 -13.70 1.48
C TYR A 15 -20.51 -13.20 1.89
N LYS A 16 -21.59 -13.83 1.40
CA LYS A 16 -22.96 -13.42 1.75
C LYS A 16 -23.29 -13.71 3.20
N GLU A 17 -22.91 -14.91 3.66
CA GLU A 17 -23.10 -15.32 5.06
C GLU A 17 -22.21 -14.49 5.99
N ASP A 18 -20.95 -14.32 5.63
CA ASP A 18 -19.98 -13.55 6.41
C ASP A 18 -20.40 -12.08 6.55
N ILE A 19 -20.84 -11.44 5.49
CA ILE A 19 -21.30 -10.03 5.53
C ILE A 19 -22.59 -9.90 6.32
N ALA A 20 -23.50 -10.88 6.25
CA ALA A 20 -24.70 -10.91 7.08
C ALA A 20 -24.35 -11.00 8.58
N LEU A 21 -23.35 -11.82 8.94
CA LEU A 21 -22.84 -11.92 10.32
C LEU A 21 -22.16 -10.61 10.76
N PHE A 22 -21.42 -9.92 9.88
CA PHE A 22 -20.87 -8.59 10.19
C PHE A 22 -21.98 -7.58 10.51
N ALA A 23 -23.08 -7.64 9.77
CA ALA A 23 -24.24 -6.78 10.00
C ALA A 23 -24.90 -7.09 11.34
N GLU A 24 -25.07 -8.37 11.70
CA GLU A 24 -25.60 -8.82 12.99
C GLU A 24 -24.69 -8.32 14.15
N MET A 25 -23.38 -8.36 13.97
CA MET A 25 -22.39 -7.82 14.93
C MET A 25 -22.41 -6.29 15.01
N GLY A 26 -23.14 -5.61 14.13
CA GLY A 26 -23.28 -4.16 14.12
C GLY A 26 -22.15 -3.40 13.38
N PHE A 27 -21.38 -4.07 12.56
CA PHE A 27 -20.31 -3.43 11.78
C PHE A 27 -20.85 -2.38 10.83
N LYS A 28 -20.14 -1.25 10.73
CA LYS A 28 -20.47 -0.13 9.83
C LYS A 28 -19.47 0.05 8.71
N CYS A 29 -18.32 -0.60 8.82
CA CYS A 29 -17.27 -0.59 7.82
C CYS A 29 -16.63 -1.98 7.72
N PHE A 30 -16.37 -2.41 6.50
CA PHE A 30 -15.64 -3.64 6.21
C PHE A 30 -14.41 -3.32 5.38
N ARG A 31 -13.21 -3.54 5.97
CA ARG A 31 -11.97 -3.40 5.24
C ARG A 31 -11.58 -4.72 4.58
N LEU A 32 -11.35 -4.66 3.27
CA LEU A 32 -10.85 -5.79 2.46
C LEU A 32 -9.82 -5.32 1.44
N SER A 33 -9.16 -6.25 0.77
CA SER A 33 -8.30 -5.96 -0.37
C SER A 33 -8.84 -6.59 -1.64
N ILE A 34 -8.54 -5.97 -2.77
CA ILE A 34 -8.76 -6.58 -4.10
C ILE A 34 -7.45 -7.25 -4.51
N ALA A 35 -7.49 -8.54 -4.81
CA ALA A 35 -6.31 -9.25 -5.28
C ALA A 35 -5.96 -8.80 -6.72
N TRP A 36 -4.77 -8.20 -6.88
CA TRP A 36 -4.32 -7.66 -8.17
C TRP A 36 -4.41 -8.71 -9.29
N THR A 37 -3.89 -9.92 -9.02
CA THR A 37 -3.92 -11.03 -9.99
C THR A 37 -5.31 -11.60 -10.29
N ARG A 38 -6.30 -11.31 -9.46
CA ARG A 38 -7.70 -11.67 -9.76
C ARG A 38 -8.29 -10.76 -10.84
N ILE A 39 -7.80 -9.52 -10.91
CA ILE A 39 -8.25 -8.51 -11.88
C ILE A 39 -7.37 -8.52 -13.13
N LEU A 40 -6.05 -8.50 -12.94
CA LEU A 40 -5.04 -8.57 -14.00
C LEU A 40 -4.10 -9.74 -13.70
N PRO A 41 -4.34 -10.94 -14.27
CA PRO A 41 -3.62 -12.18 -13.92
C PRO A 41 -2.09 -12.10 -14.06
N ASN A 42 -1.58 -11.34 -15.04
CA ASN A 42 -0.15 -11.08 -15.22
C ASN A 42 0.30 -9.73 -14.62
N GLY A 43 -0.66 -8.92 -14.15
CA GLY A 43 -0.45 -7.64 -13.49
C GLY A 43 -0.43 -6.44 -14.42
N ASP A 44 -0.11 -6.62 -15.70
CA ASP A 44 -0.10 -5.58 -16.75
C ASP A 44 -0.92 -5.99 -17.98
N ASP A 45 -1.91 -6.85 -17.79
CA ASP A 45 -2.83 -7.27 -18.85
C ASP A 45 -3.62 -6.07 -19.40
N ALA A 46 -3.77 -6.00 -20.72
CA ALA A 46 -4.53 -4.92 -21.36
C ALA A 46 -6.04 -5.01 -21.10
N GLN A 47 -6.54 -6.21 -20.79
CA GLN A 47 -7.94 -6.44 -20.50
C GLN A 47 -8.10 -7.10 -19.13
N PRO A 48 -8.99 -6.59 -18.28
CA PRO A 48 -9.21 -7.16 -16.95
C PRO A 48 -10.02 -8.46 -17.04
N ASN A 49 -9.88 -9.29 -16.01
CA ASN A 49 -10.69 -10.48 -15.80
C ASN A 49 -12.08 -10.07 -15.29
N GLU A 50 -13.08 -10.15 -16.15
CA GLU A 50 -14.46 -9.77 -15.83
C GLU A 50 -15.05 -10.60 -14.67
N ALA A 51 -14.72 -11.88 -14.57
CA ALA A 51 -15.19 -12.72 -13.46
C ALA A 51 -14.63 -12.24 -12.11
N GLY A 52 -13.38 -11.76 -12.10
CA GLY A 52 -12.77 -11.14 -10.92
C GLY A 52 -13.47 -9.84 -10.52
N LEU A 53 -13.76 -8.97 -11.49
CA LEU A 53 -14.48 -7.71 -11.25
C LEU A 53 -15.90 -7.99 -10.72
N ALA A 54 -16.65 -8.90 -11.36
CA ALA A 54 -18.01 -9.26 -10.95
C ALA A 54 -18.08 -9.84 -9.53
N PHE A 55 -17.05 -10.57 -9.11
CA PHE A 55 -16.95 -11.05 -7.73
C PHE A 55 -16.91 -9.91 -6.71
N TYR A 56 -16.05 -8.90 -6.93
CA TYR A 56 -15.99 -7.75 -6.02
C TYR A 56 -17.22 -6.86 -6.11
N ASP A 57 -17.86 -6.72 -7.27
CA ASP A 57 -19.18 -6.09 -7.37
C ASP A 57 -20.17 -6.73 -6.40
N SER A 58 -20.21 -8.07 -6.40
CA SER A 58 -21.13 -8.83 -5.54
C SER A 58 -20.85 -8.61 -4.04
N ILE A 59 -19.57 -8.48 -3.66
CA ILE A 59 -19.19 -8.16 -2.27
C ILE A 59 -19.66 -6.76 -1.89
N PHE A 60 -19.43 -5.76 -2.74
CA PHE A 60 -19.79 -4.38 -2.44
C PHE A 60 -21.31 -4.20 -2.39
N ASP A 61 -22.04 -4.83 -3.31
CA ASP A 61 -23.51 -4.82 -3.30
C ASP A 61 -24.08 -5.48 -2.04
N GLU A 62 -23.48 -6.57 -1.56
CA GLU A 62 -23.89 -7.22 -0.31
C GLU A 62 -23.56 -6.34 0.92
N CYS A 63 -22.40 -5.66 0.94
CA CYS A 63 -22.09 -4.69 1.99
C CYS A 63 -23.13 -3.57 2.06
N HIS A 64 -23.46 -2.98 0.92
CA HIS A 64 -24.43 -1.87 0.84
C HIS A 64 -25.83 -2.31 1.27
N LYS A 65 -26.25 -3.51 0.96
CA LYS A 65 -27.53 -4.10 1.40
C LYS A 65 -27.69 -4.02 2.92
N TYR A 66 -26.61 -4.13 3.68
CA TYR A 66 -26.60 -4.06 5.14
C TYR A 66 -26.13 -2.71 5.68
N GLY A 67 -25.88 -1.70 4.85
CA GLY A 67 -25.38 -0.41 5.26
C GLY A 67 -23.96 -0.46 5.84
N ILE A 68 -23.14 -1.39 5.34
CA ILE A 68 -21.72 -1.54 5.68
C ILE A 68 -20.91 -0.85 4.58
N GLU A 69 -20.08 0.12 4.94
CA GLU A 69 -19.23 0.86 4.01
C GLU A 69 -17.97 0.05 3.67
N PRO A 70 -17.65 -0.23 2.39
CA PRO A 70 -16.39 -0.84 2.01
C PRO A 70 -15.22 0.12 2.17
N LEU A 71 -14.12 -0.34 2.79
CA LEU A 71 -12.81 0.31 2.78
C LEU A 71 -11.83 -0.61 2.04
N VAL A 72 -11.43 -0.22 0.85
CA VAL A 72 -10.69 -1.09 -0.07
C VAL A 72 -9.20 -0.79 -0.07
N THR A 73 -8.38 -1.79 0.23
CA THR A 73 -6.92 -1.74 0.02
C THR A 73 -6.62 -2.23 -1.40
N ILE A 74 -5.97 -1.38 -2.21
CA ILE A 74 -5.66 -1.66 -3.62
C ILE A 74 -4.57 -2.73 -3.74
N CYS A 75 -3.44 -2.55 -3.05
CA CYS A 75 -2.36 -3.53 -3.02
C CYS A 75 -2.04 -3.96 -1.59
N HIS A 76 -2.26 -5.25 -1.28
CA HIS A 76 -2.05 -5.80 0.06
C HIS A 76 -1.01 -6.93 0.03
N PHE A 77 0.26 -6.57 -0.22
CA PHE A 77 1.37 -7.52 -0.30
C PHE A 77 1.23 -8.57 -1.43
N ASP A 78 0.50 -8.23 -2.47
CA ASP A 78 0.12 -9.15 -3.54
C ASP A 78 0.63 -8.71 -4.91
N THR A 79 1.81 -8.08 -4.95
CA THR A 79 2.48 -7.74 -6.21
C THR A 79 2.58 -8.97 -7.11
N PRO A 80 2.02 -8.93 -8.35
CA PRO A 80 1.98 -10.09 -9.24
C PRO A 80 3.35 -10.67 -9.52
N ILE A 81 3.52 -11.99 -9.30
CA ILE A 81 4.79 -12.67 -9.53
C ILE A 81 5.28 -12.56 -10.98
N ALA A 82 4.37 -12.40 -11.93
CA ALA A 82 4.69 -12.17 -13.33
C ALA A 82 5.44 -10.83 -13.51
N LEU A 83 5.01 -9.76 -12.83
CA LEU A 83 5.69 -8.47 -12.83
C LEU A 83 7.03 -8.54 -12.10
N ILE A 84 7.12 -9.31 -11.01
CA ILE A 84 8.39 -9.53 -10.31
C ILE A 84 9.39 -10.23 -11.24
N LYS A 85 8.97 -11.25 -11.97
CA LYS A 85 9.81 -11.96 -12.95
C LYS A 85 10.18 -11.06 -14.15
N LYS A 86 9.24 -10.23 -14.62
CA LYS A 86 9.40 -9.39 -15.80
C LYS A 86 10.23 -8.14 -15.54
N TYR A 87 10.04 -7.51 -14.39
CA TYR A 87 10.59 -6.19 -14.06
C TYR A 87 11.48 -6.17 -12.81
N GLY A 88 11.52 -7.24 -12.02
CA GLY A 88 12.22 -7.25 -10.74
C GLY A 88 11.42 -6.61 -9.59
N GLY A 89 10.09 -6.57 -9.71
CA GLY A 89 9.23 -5.91 -8.75
C GLY A 89 9.40 -4.39 -8.77
N TRP A 90 9.18 -3.75 -7.65
CA TRP A 90 9.21 -2.29 -7.52
C TRP A 90 10.61 -1.65 -7.72
N LYS A 91 11.65 -2.45 -8.04
CA LYS A 91 12.93 -1.92 -8.53
C LYS A 91 12.79 -1.10 -9.81
N ASP A 92 11.84 -1.48 -10.66
CA ASP A 92 11.65 -0.91 -11.99
C ASP A 92 10.51 0.11 -12.01
N ARG A 93 10.75 1.24 -12.67
CA ARG A 93 9.77 2.32 -12.81
C ARG A 93 8.46 1.89 -13.50
N ARG A 94 8.53 0.91 -14.39
CA ARG A 94 7.35 0.37 -15.09
C ARG A 94 6.28 -0.20 -14.16
N MET A 95 6.65 -0.54 -12.93
CA MET A 95 5.68 -0.92 -11.90
C MET A 95 4.70 0.21 -11.56
N VAL A 96 5.14 1.46 -11.65
CA VAL A 96 4.28 2.63 -11.44
C VAL A 96 3.14 2.65 -12.47
N ASP A 97 3.47 2.44 -13.75
CA ASP A 97 2.47 2.48 -14.82
C ASP A 97 1.52 1.26 -14.74
N ALA A 98 2.06 0.07 -14.44
CA ALA A 98 1.25 -1.14 -14.23
C ALA A 98 0.27 -0.97 -13.06
N TYR A 99 0.73 -0.38 -11.94
CA TYR A 99 -0.13 -0.10 -10.80
C TYR A 99 -1.21 0.94 -11.09
N VAL A 100 -0.86 2.02 -11.79
CA VAL A 100 -1.82 3.07 -12.17
C VAL A 100 -2.88 2.50 -13.12
N HIS A 101 -2.49 1.66 -14.08
CA HIS A 101 -3.44 0.95 -14.93
C HIS A 101 -4.39 0.06 -14.11
N TYR A 102 -3.86 -0.69 -13.15
CA TYR A 102 -4.68 -1.48 -12.24
C TYR A 102 -5.67 -0.60 -11.45
N CYS A 103 -5.20 0.52 -10.88
CA CYS A 103 -6.06 1.49 -10.20
C CYS A 103 -7.15 2.04 -11.13
N GLU A 104 -6.82 2.34 -12.38
CA GLU A 104 -7.78 2.84 -13.37
C GLU A 104 -8.92 1.85 -13.60
N VAL A 105 -8.59 0.57 -13.80
CA VAL A 105 -9.60 -0.50 -13.94
C VAL A 105 -10.51 -0.58 -12.72
N LEU A 106 -9.95 -0.48 -11.50
CA LEU A 106 -10.74 -0.54 -10.27
C LEU A 106 -11.65 0.66 -10.12
N PHE A 107 -11.13 1.86 -10.35
CA PHE A 107 -11.88 3.11 -10.18
C PHE A 107 -13.01 3.23 -11.21
N ASP A 108 -12.77 2.83 -12.45
CA ASP A 108 -13.83 2.81 -13.47
C ASP A 108 -14.93 1.81 -13.13
N ARG A 109 -14.58 0.62 -12.64
CA ARG A 109 -15.55 -0.44 -12.31
C ARG A 109 -16.36 -0.12 -11.05
N PHE A 110 -15.68 0.33 -9.99
CA PHE A 110 -16.29 0.45 -8.67
C PHE A 110 -16.71 1.88 -8.30
N LYS A 111 -16.69 2.80 -9.26
CA LYS A 111 -17.23 4.15 -9.13
C LYS A 111 -18.68 4.11 -8.60
N GLY A 112 -18.91 4.84 -7.51
CA GLY A 112 -20.22 4.87 -6.83
C GLY A 112 -20.51 3.69 -5.90
N LYS A 113 -19.62 2.67 -5.87
CA LYS A 113 -19.72 1.53 -4.94
C LYS A 113 -18.72 1.59 -3.80
N VAL A 114 -17.55 2.16 -4.03
CA VAL A 114 -16.48 2.28 -3.03
C VAL A 114 -16.07 3.73 -2.90
N LYS A 115 -16.19 4.25 -1.69
CA LYS A 115 -15.80 5.62 -1.34
C LYS A 115 -14.39 5.70 -0.76
N TYR A 116 -13.99 4.72 0.07
CA TYR A 116 -12.75 4.75 0.83
C TYR A 116 -11.72 3.76 0.27
N TRP A 117 -10.55 4.27 -0.07
CA TRP A 117 -9.47 3.52 -0.67
C TRP A 117 -8.16 3.68 0.12
N LEU A 118 -7.36 2.63 0.16
CA LEU A 118 -5.99 2.65 0.65
C LEU A 118 -5.07 2.19 -0.48
N THR A 119 -4.03 2.97 -0.78
CA THR A 119 -3.15 2.67 -1.91
C THR A 119 -2.34 1.39 -1.69
N PHE A 120 -1.62 1.31 -0.58
CA PHE A 120 -0.82 0.15 -0.19
C PHE A 120 -1.10 -0.22 1.26
N ASN A 121 -1.10 -1.52 1.57
CA ASN A 121 -1.08 -1.98 2.94
C ASN A 121 0.32 -1.85 3.51
N GLU A 122 0.44 -1.23 4.70
CA GLU A 122 1.69 -1.15 5.46
C GLU A 122 2.93 -0.86 4.58
N ILE A 123 2.85 0.21 3.78
CA ILE A 123 3.84 0.56 2.74
C ILE A 123 5.28 0.59 3.28
N ASN A 124 5.47 0.93 4.57
CA ASN A 124 6.78 0.95 5.23
C ASN A 124 7.39 -0.45 5.41
N MET A 125 6.59 -1.51 5.29
CA MET A 125 7.10 -2.89 5.36
C MET A 125 8.04 -3.23 4.20
N LEU A 126 8.04 -2.45 3.12
CA LEU A 126 9.06 -2.54 2.05
C LEU A 126 10.49 -2.50 2.63
N LEU A 127 10.76 -1.65 3.61
CA LEU A 127 12.09 -1.54 4.22
C LEU A 127 12.47 -2.77 5.08
N HIS A 128 11.49 -3.49 5.61
CA HIS A 128 11.68 -4.60 6.56
C HIS A 128 11.48 -5.98 5.91
N LEU A 129 10.39 -6.15 5.16
CA LEU A 129 10.01 -7.38 4.46
C LEU A 129 9.94 -7.11 2.94
N SER A 130 11.07 -6.78 2.36
CA SER A 130 11.18 -6.19 1.02
C SER A 130 10.59 -7.06 -0.10
N PHE A 131 10.65 -8.39 0.00
CA PHE A 131 10.00 -9.27 -0.98
C PHE A 131 8.48 -9.23 -0.83
N THR A 132 7.97 -9.37 0.38
CA THR A 132 6.52 -9.32 0.65
C THR A 132 5.94 -7.95 0.33
N GLY A 133 6.63 -6.88 0.77
CA GLY A 133 6.16 -5.50 0.58
C GLY A 133 6.21 -5.05 -0.88
N ALA A 134 7.28 -5.37 -1.60
CA ALA A 134 7.56 -4.76 -2.90
C ALA A 134 8.12 -5.73 -3.96
N GLY A 135 8.06 -7.03 -3.73
CA GLY A 135 8.59 -8.02 -4.67
C GLY A 135 10.10 -7.90 -4.93
N LEU A 136 10.87 -7.37 -3.96
CA LEU A 136 12.30 -7.16 -4.14
C LEU A 136 13.11 -8.43 -3.91
N VAL A 137 13.93 -8.76 -4.88
CA VAL A 137 14.96 -9.79 -4.78
C VAL A 137 16.32 -9.11 -4.88
N PHE A 138 17.22 -9.36 -3.93
CA PHE A 138 18.55 -8.78 -3.92
C PHE A 138 19.57 -9.76 -4.49
N TYR A 139 20.52 -9.22 -5.26
CA TYR A 139 21.61 -9.98 -5.85
C TYR A 139 22.97 -9.62 -5.21
N PRO A 140 23.94 -10.53 -5.22
CA PRO A 140 25.28 -10.23 -4.72
C PRO A 140 25.87 -8.96 -5.37
N GLY A 141 26.39 -8.05 -4.54
CA GLY A 141 26.98 -6.79 -4.98
C GLY A 141 26.00 -5.62 -5.15
N GLU A 142 24.69 -5.82 -5.04
CA GLU A 142 23.74 -4.70 -5.02
C GLU A 142 23.85 -3.91 -3.70
N ASN A 143 23.75 -2.60 -3.80
CA ASN A 143 23.52 -1.74 -2.64
C ASN A 143 22.05 -1.88 -2.22
N VAL A 144 21.80 -2.63 -1.15
CA VAL A 144 20.45 -2.97 -0.66
C VAL A 144 19.64 -1.71 -0.32
N GLU A 145 20.27 -0.73 0.33
CA GLU A 145 19.59 0.54 0.67
C GLU A 145 19.20 1.33 -0.59
N GLN A 146 20.09 1.39 -1.58
CA GLN A 146 19.77 2.01 -2.87
C GLN A 146 18.54 1.37 -3.51
N VAL A 147 18.47 0.03 -3.52
CA VAL A 147 17.34 -0.70 -4.11
C VAL A 147 16.05 -0.45 -3.33
N LYS A 148 16.09 -0.52 -2.00
CA LYS A 148 14.92 -0.29 -1.13
C LYS A 148 14.36 1.13 -1.31
N TYR A 149 15.20 2.15 -1.21
CA TYR A 149 14.73 3.53 -1.33
C TYR A 149 14.29 3.88 -2.75
N GLN A 150 14.90 3.28 -3.78
CA GLN A 150 14.41 3.44 -5.15
C GLN A 150 13.03 2.82 -5.34
N ALA A 151 12.81 1.62 -4.81
CA ALA A 151 11.50 0.98 -4.84
C ALA A 151 10.46 1.76 -4.02
N ALA A 152 10.83 2.25 -2.85
CA ALA A 152 10.00 3.14 -2.04
C ALA A 152 9.59 4.40 -2.82
N HIS A 153 10.52 5.01 -3.57
CA HIS A 153 10.20 6.15 -4.43
C HIS A 153 9.14 5.78 -5.48
N HIS A 154 9.28 4.62 -6.12
CA HIS A 154 8.31 4.17 -7.12
C HIS A 154 6.91 3.93 -6.51
N GLU A 155 6.82 3.29 -5.34
CA GLU A 155 5.53 3.10 -4.64
C GLU A 155 4.92 4.44 -4.20
N LEU A 156 5.72 5.39 -3.70
CA LEU A 156 5.24 6.72 -3.32
C LEU A 156 4.69 7.49 -4.52
N VAL A 157 5.39 7.46 -5.66
CA VAL A 157 4.90 8.09 -6.91
C VAL A 157 3.64 7.38 -7.42
N ALA A 158 3.59 6.05 -7.36
CA ALA A 158 2.41 5.27 -7.74
C ALA A 158 1.21 5.61 -6.86
N SER A 159 1.41 5.71 -5.53
CA SER A 159 0.39 6.15 -4.58
C SER A 159 -0.15 7.54 -4.93
N ALA A 160 0.74 8.50 -5.18
CA ALA A 160 0.34 9.86 -5.55
C ALA A 160 -0.43 9.93 -6.88
N LYS A 161 0.00 9.16 -7.89
CA LYS A 161 -0.74 9.06 -9.16
C LYS A 161 -2.12 8.43 -8.96
N ALA A 162 -2.22 7.39 -8.11
CA ALA A 162 -3.51 6.76 -7.80
C ALA A 162 -4.47 7.72 -7.09
N VAL A 163 -3.99 8.53 -6.14
CA VAL A 163 -4.79 9.56 -5.47
C VAL A 163 -5.36 10.56 -6.49
N LYS A 164 -4.49 11.10 -7.35
CA LYS A 164 -4.92 12.03 -8.40
C LYS A 164 -5.97 11.40 -9.32
N LEU A 165 -5.71 10.20 -9.81
CA LEU A 165 -6.61 9.47 -10.69
C LEU A 165 -7.97 9.20 -10.02
N ALA A 166 -7.95 8.83 -8.73
CA ALA A 166 -9.18 8.63 -7.96
C ALA A 166 -10.03 9.89 -7.90
N HIS A 167 -9.42 11.03 -7.55
CA HIS A 167 -10.13 12.33 -7.47
C HIS A 167 -10.66 12.79 -8.84
N GLU A 168 -9.92 12.52 -9.93
CA GLU A 168 -10.37 12.84 -11.30
C GLU A 168 -11.58 11.99 -11.71
N LYS A 169 -11.60 10.69 -11.39
CA LYS A 169 -12.66 9.76 -11.78
C LYS A 169 -13.84 9.74 -10.79
N MET A 170 -13.56 9.96 -9.52
CA MET A 170 -14.49 9.82 -8.39
C MET A 170 -14.27 11.01 -7.41
N PRO A 171 -14.84 12.19 -7.66
CA PRO A 171 -14.55 13.39 -6.84
C PRO A 171 -14.90 13.26 -5.34
N ASP A 172 -15.82 12.35 -4.99
CA ASP A 172 -16.24 12.08 -3.60
C ASP A 172 -15.42 10.97 -2.93
N ALA A 173 -14.46 10.35 -3.65
CA ALA A 173 -13.62 9.32 -3.08
C ALA A 173 -12.61 9.90 -2.09
N MET A 174 -12.31 9.13 -1.06
CA MET A 174 -11.30 9.42 -0.06
C MET A 174 -10.19 8.37 -0.16
N VAL A 175 -8.98 8.80 -0.46
CA VAL A 175 -7.83 7.91 -0.64
C VAL A 175 -6.82 8.11 0.47
N GLY A 176 -6.57 7.08 1.26
CA GLY A 176 -5.65 7.12 2.39
C GLY A 176 -4.35 6.37 2.16
N CYS A 177 -3.41 6.63 3.06
CA CYS A 177 -2.23 5.79 3.25
C CYS A 177 -2.39 4.89 4.48
N MET A 178 -1.61 3.81 4.51
CA MET A 178 -1.65 2.85 5.61
C MET A 178 -0.23 2.39 5.95
N LEU A 179 0.12 2.50 7.24
CA LEU A 179 1.43 2.09 7.72
C LEU A 179 1.34 1.06 8.84
N ALA A 180 2.38 0.23 8.98
CA ALA A 180 2.63 -0.55 10.18
C ALA A 180 3.24 0.37 11.25
N ALA A 181 2.42 0.81 12.21
CA ALA A 181 2.84 1.72 13.26
C ALA A 181 3.29 0.93 14.48
N GLY A 182 4.60 0.75 14.64
CA GLY A 182 5.20 0.31 15.89
C GLY A 182 5.80 1.53 16.59
N GLN A 183 5.27 1.92 17.76
CA GLN A 183 5.81 3.05 18.50
C GLN A 183 7.06 2.63 19.26
N PHE A 184 8.12 3.43 19.13
CA PHE A 184 9.34 3.27 19.90
C PHE A 184 9.39 4.28 21.03
N TYR A 185 9.58 3.77 22.24
CA TYR A 185 9.79 4.58 23.44
C TYR A 185 11.26 4.52 23.87
N PRO A 186 11.85 5.62 24.32
CA PRO A 186 13.18 5.57 24.91
C PRO A 186 13.13 4.79 26.21
N ARG A 187 14.15 3.97 26.46
CA ARG A 187 14.26 3.20 27.71
C ARG A 187 14.42 4.11 28.92
N THR A 188 15.16 5.21 28.74
CA THR A 188 15.36 6.25 29.77
C THR A 188 15.22 7.64 29.15
N CYS A 189 15.27 8.67 29.97
CA CYS A 189 15.31 10.06 29.51
C CYS A 189 16.72 10.52 29.04
N ALA A 190 17.70 9.61 28.97
CA ALA A 190 19.02 9.93 28.44
C ALA A 190 18.92 10.39 26.97
N PRO A 191 19.66 11.40 26.54
CA PRO A 191 19.59 11.93 25.18
C PRO A 191 19.83 10.86 24.10
N GLU A 192 20.67 9.88 24.38
CA GLU A 192 20.99 8.77 23.49
C GLU A 192 19.78 7.87 23.24
N ASP A 193 19.06 7.50 24.30
CA ASP A 193 17.85 6.68 24.23
C ASP A 193 16.72 7.42 23.51
N VAL A 194 16.53 8.70 23.82
CA VAL A 194 15.54 9.57 23.16
C VAL A 194 15.84 9.67 21.67
N ARG A 195 17.11 9.84 21.32
CA ARG A 195 17.54 9.91 19.92
C ARG A 195 17.34 8.58 19.20
N ALA A 196 17.68 7.45 19.85
CA ALA A 196 17.47 6.12 19.27
C ALA A 196 15.98 5.87 18.96
N ALA A 197 15.07 6.20 19.88
CA ALA A 197 13.63 6.10 19.66
C ALA A 197 13.17 6.99 18.50
N GLN A 198 13.62 8.23 18.42
CA GLN A 198 13.29 9.14 17.32
C GLN A 198 13.79 8.64 15.96
N GLU A 199 15.00 8.08 15.89
CA GLU A 199 15.53 7.54 14.62
C GLU A 199 14.77 6.29 14.19
N ALA A 200 14.36 5.41 15.13
CA ALA A 200 13.55 4.24 14.85
C ALA A 200 12.14 4.62 14.36
N ASP A 201 11.51 5.62 14.97
CA ASP A 201 10.20 6.12 14.52
C ASP A 201 10.27 6.75 13.12
N ARG A 202 11.38 7.38 12.76
CA ARG A 202 11.58 7.95 11.42
C ARG A 202 11.53 6.91 10.32
N ASP A 203 11.97 5.66 10.56
CA ASP A 203 11.86 4.58 9.59
C ASP A 203 10.40 4.21 9.32
N ASN A 204 9.57 4.24 10.35
CA ASN A 204 8.14 3.98 10.21
C ASN A 204 7.42 5.13 9.48
N TYR A 205 7.69 6.38 9.88
CA TYR A 205 6.95 7.55 9.41
C TYR A 205 7.47 8.16 8.10
N PHE A 206 8.57 7.65 7.54
CA PHE A 206 9.13 8.12 6.27
C PHE A 206 8.08 8.18 5.15
N PHE A 207 7.34 7.09 4.96
CA PHE A 207 6.36 6.98 3.89
C PHE A 207 5.16 7.92 4.10
N THR A 208 4.61 7.93 5.29
CA THR A 208 3.48 8.82 5.63
C THR A 208 3.86 10.29 5.54
N ASP A 209 5.08 10.65 5.94
CA ASP A 209 5.57 12.03 5.76
C ASP A 209 5.52 12.45 4.28
N VAL A 210 5.93 11.57 3.37
CA VAL A 210 5.89 11.87 1.92
C VAL A 210 4.47 11.87 1.40
N GLN A 211 3.65 10.87 1.74
CA GLN A 211 2.27 10.74 1.26
C GLN A 211 1.36 11.88 1.75
N VAL A 212 1.59 12.39 2.97
CA VAL A 212 0.78 13.47 3.55
C VAL A 212 1.27 14.85 3.14
N ARG A 213 2.60 15.05 3.03
CA ARG A 213 3.21 16.36 2.78
C ARG A 213 3.58 16.60 1.31
N GLY A 214 3.55 15.57 0.50
CA GLY A 214 3.90 15.61 -0.92
C GLY A 214 5.38 15.91 -1.18
N ALA A 215 6.25 15.70 -0.19
CA ALA A 215 7.68 15.95 -0.33
C ALA A 215 8.51 15.13 0.67
N TYR A 216 9.72 14.80 0.26
CA TYR A 216 10.70 14.15 1.14
C TYR A 216 11.12 15.08 2.27
N PRO A 217 11.02 14.67 3.55
CA PRO A 217 11.52 15.45 4.66
C PRO A 217 13.05 15.58 4.60
N VAL A 218 13.57 16.71 5.10
CA VAL A 218 15.02 17.00 5.04
C VAL A 218 15.85 15.91 5.72
N TRP A 219 15.37 15.36 6.83
CA TRP A 219 16.07 14.28 7.53
C TRP A 219 16.20 13.02 6.67
N ALA A 220 15.18 12.66 5.85
CA ALA A 220 15.22 11.50 4.96
C ALA A 220 16.22 11.70 3.81
N LYS A 221 16.24 12.90 3.21
CA LYS A 221 17.24 13.25 2.19
C LYS A 221 18.66 13.11 2.71
N LYS A 222 18.94 13.63 3.92
CA LYS A 222 20.25 13.50 4.57
C LYS A 222 20.61 12.06 4.93
N ARG A 223 19.61 11.25 5.33
CA ARG A 223 19.82 9.82 5.61
C ARG A 223 20.20 9.06 4.33
N MET A 224 19.47 9.26 3.25
CA MET A 224 19.79 8.67 1.95
C MET A 224 21.18 9.08 1.46
N GLU A 225 21.52 10.36 1.56
CA GLU A 225 22.85 10.87 1.20
C GLU A 225 23.96 10.16 1.99
N ARG A 226 23.82 10.02 3.33
CA ARG A 226 24.79 9.29 4.18
C ARG A 226 24.89 7.81 3.84
N ALA A 227 23.81 7.19 3.38
CA ALA A 227 23.78 5.80 2.93
C ALA A 227 24.26 5.63 1.48
N GLY A 228 24.69 6.70 0.81
CA GLY A 228 25.12 6.69 -0.59
C GLY A 228 23.97 6.41 -1.58
N VAL A 229 22.73 6.65 -1.15
CA VAL A 229 21.54 6.45 -1.97
C VAL A 229 21.32 7.65 -2.88
N GLN A 230 21.20 7.39 -4.18
CA GLN A 230 20.89 8.38 -5.20
C GLN A 230 19.62 7.97 -5.94
N LEU A 231 18.51 8.63 -5.61
CA LEU A 231 17.23 8.34 -6.26
C LEU A 231 17.25 8.76 -7.72
N ARG A 232 16.83 7.86 -8.59
CA ARG A 232 16.53 8.14 -9.99
C ARG A 232 15.08 8.60 -10.06
N THR A 233 14.89 9.90 -10.28
CA THR A 233 13.58 10.54 -10.34
C THR A 233 13.28 11.00 -11.77
N GLN A 234 11.99 11.18 -12.07
CA GLN A 234 11.52 11.85 -13.28
C GLN A 234 11.26 13.35 -12.96
N PRO A 235 11.32 14.25 -13.96
CA PRO A 235 11.11 15.68 -13.75
C PRO A 235 9.77 16.03 -13.10
N GLU A 236 8.73 15.22 -13.35
CA GLU A 236 7.39 15.42 -12.83
C GLU A 236 7.15 14.85 -11.43
N ASP A 237 8.04 14.02 -10.89
CA ASP A 237 7.80 13.28 -9.64
C ASP A 237 7.51 14.20 -8.46
N ASP A 238 8.30 15.26 -8.29
CA ASP A 238 8.09 16.22 -7.21
C ASP A 238 6.73 16.91 -7.29
N ARG A 239 6.25 17.20 -8.50
CA ARG A 239 4.91 17.76 -8.71
C ARG A 239 3.85 16.70 -8.44
N THR A 240 4.04 15.49 -8.93
CA THR A 240 3.12 14.37 -8.70
C THR A 240 2.92 14.10 -7.23
N LEU A 241 4.00 14.03 -6.44
CA LEU A 241 3.93 13.85 -5.00
C LEU A 241 3.14 14.97 -4.31
N ARG A 242 3.39 16.24 -4.67
CA ARG A 242 2.67 17.39 -4.09
C ARG A 242 1.19 17.43 -4.42
N GLU A 243 0.82 17.06 -5.63
CA GLU A 243 -0.57 17.09 -6.11
C GLU A 243 -1.36 15.84 -5.71
N GLY A 244 -0.68 14.74 -5.37
CA GLY A 244 -1.27 13.44 -5.02
C GLY A 244 -1.14 13.10 -3.54
N THR A 245 -1.29 14.07 -2.64
CA THR A 245 -1.32 13.83 -1.19
C THR A 245 -2.61 13.12 -0.78
N VAL A 246 -2.49 12.25 0.23
CA VAL A 246 -3.62 11.43 0.71
C VAL A 246 -4.61 12.24 1.54
N ASP A 247 -5.88 11.80 1.55
CA ASP A 247 -6.96 12.45 2.29
C ASP A 247 -6.99 12.06 3.77
N PHE A 248 -6.50 10.86 4.12
CA PHE A 248 -6.43 10.38 5.50
C PHE A 248 -5.26 9.43 5.72
N VAL A 249 -4.90 9.26 6.99
CA VAL A 249 -3.87 8.32 7.44
C VAL A 249 -4.53 7.20 8.23
N SER A 250 -4.17 5.97 7.90
CA SER A 250 -4.52 4.78 8.68
C SER A 250 -3.28 4.00 9.09
N PHE A 251 -3.40 3.14 10.08
CA PHE A 251 -2.27 2.37 10.58
C PHE A 251 -2.71 1.06 11.24
N SER A 252 -1.82 0.07 11.18
CA SER A 252 -1.87 -1.12 12.03
C SER A 252 -1.01 -0.89 13.25
N TYR A 253 -1.56 -1.15 14.45
CA TYR A 253 -0.82 -1.05 15.69
C TYR A 253 -0.89 -2.37 16.45
N TYR A 254 0.24 -3.06 16.56
CA TYR A 254 0.30 -4.37 17.22
C TYR A 254 1.07 -4.33 18.55
N SER A 255 2.11 -3.50 18.63
CA SER A 255 2.97 -3.45 19.82
C SER A 255 3.74 -2.16 19.94
N SER A 256 4.01 -1.77 21.19
CA SER A 256 5.02 -0.76 21.53
C SER A 256 6.35 -1.43 21.80
N ARG A 257 7.44 -0.72 21.56
CA ARG A 257 8.81 -1.20 21.78
C ARG A 257 9.59 -0.20 22.61
N CYS A 258 10.51 -0.68 23.44
CA CYS A 258 11.52 0.14 24.06
C CYS A 258 12.85 -0.01 23.34
N ILE A 259 13.59 1.11 23.20
CA ILE A 259 14.90 1.12 22.55
C ILE A 259 15.90 1.93 23.40
N THR A 260 17.16 1.52 23.36
CA THR A 260 18.26 2.16 24.04
C THR A 260 19.50 2.24 23.13
#